data_e9d90001a0723a094365a5268936f344
#
_entry.id   e9d90001a0723a094365a5268936f344
#
_cell.length_a   1.000
_cell.length_b   1.000
_cell.length_c   1.000
_cell.angle_alpha   90.00
_cell.angle_beta   90.00
_cell.angle_gamma   90.00
#
_symmetry.space_group_name_H-M   'P 1'
#
loop_
_entity.id
_entity.type
_entity.pdbx_description
1 polymer ?
#
loop_
_entity_poly.entity_id
_entity_poly.type
_entity_poly.pdbx_seq_one_letter_code
_entity_poly.pdbx_strand_id
1 'polypeptide(L)'
;MIRLAVKAGGSEVFKTMAKYTKRRDKRGYEWKSAYREKEALMLERGYPEVSPHDFYRELFPAGSLQQEPEDGKGNIIATQIRPSGKGRTRQWVIDDSLKMLDKVVGDRFGLIPPISFYGKSHTKENAHELFAVVVDVDYVGKQQLKNLLKQFGNGVQLRPTYLVSSGKGVHLYYFLQEPVQLYRNREE
;
A
#
# COMPACT_ATOMS: atom_id res chain seq x y z
N MET A 1 -1.06 8.37 -3.37
CA MET A 1 -0.14 7.47 -4.13
C MET A 1 0.48 6.51 -3.13
N ILE A 2 -0.05 5.30 -3.05
CA ILE A 2 0.36 4.29 -2.07
C ILE A 2 1.57 3.56 -2.65
N ARG A 3 2.73 3.72 -2.03
CA ARG A 3 3.93 2.94 -2.32
C ARG A 3 4.13 1.97 -1.17
N LEU A 4 3.86 0.70 -1.41
CA LEU A 4 4.11 -0.33 -0.43
C LEU A 4 5.61 -0.60 -0.38
N ALA A 5 6.25 -0.31 0.72
CA ALA A 5 7.51 -0.87 1.09
C ALA A 5 7.26 -1.96 2.11
N VAL A 6 6.75 -3.07 1.62
CA VAL A 6 6.74 -4.28 2.42
C VAL A 6 8.09 -4.92 2.22
N LYS A 7 8.77 -5.27 3.29
CA LYS A 7 9.95 -6.08 3.23
C LYS A 7 9.52 -7.48 2.81
N ALA A 8 9.68 -7.82 1.55
CA ALA A 8 9.68 -9.21 1.16
C ALA A 8 10.94 -9.82 1.76
N GLY A 9 10.81 -10.90 2.49
CA GLY A 9 11.94 -11.68 2.98
C GLY A 9 12.76 -12.20 1.80
N GLY A 10 13.72 -11.41 1.34
CA GLY A 10 14.63 -11.74 0.25
C GLY A 10 15.38 -10.53 -0.26
N SER A 11 16.71 -10.62 -0.31
CA SER A 11 17.62 -9.54 -0.75
C SER A 11 17.39 -9.03 -2.17
N GLU A 12 16.66 -9.77 -3.00
CA GLU A 12 16.43 -9.51 -4.42
C GLU A 12 15.38 -8.42 -4.68
N VAL A 13 14.28 -8.41 -3.97
CA VAL A 13 13.22 -7.39 -4.13
C VAL A 13 13.75 -6.00 -3.73
N PHE A 14 14.59 -5.95 -2.71
CA PHE A 14 15.27 -4.73 -2.31
C PHE A 14 16.27 -4.21 -3.36
N LYS A 15 16.98 -5.10 -4.04
CA LYS A 15 17.90 -4.70 -5.12
C LYS A 15 17.15 -4.05 -6.27
N THR A 16 15.96 -4.53 -6.59
CA THR A 16 15.16 -4.02 -7.70
C THR A 16 14.48 -2.69 -7.36
N MET A 17 13.89 -2.56 -6.17
CA MET A 17 13.39 -1.26 -5.71
C MET A 17 14.50 -0.22 -5.59
N ALA A 18 15.70 -0.62 -5.18
CA ALA A 18 16.86 0.25 -5.11
C ALA A 18 17.33 0.79 -6.47
N LYS A 19 17.06 0.09 -7.60
CA LYS A 19 17.36 0.60 -8.95
C LYS A 19 16.46 1.77 -9.35
N TYR A 20 15.24 1.84 -8.85
CA TYR A 20 14.27 2.87 -9.23
C TYR A 20 14.34 4.15 -8.39
N THR A 21 15.00 4.11 -7.24
CA THR A 21 15.19 5.27 -6.38
C THR A 21 16.34 6.20 -6.78
N LYS A 22 16.98 5.98 -7.94
CA LYS A 22 18.09 6.79 -8.45
C LYS A 22 17.73 8.21 -8.91
N ARG A 23 16.48 8.66 -8.80
CA ARG A 23 16.17 10.08 -8.94
C ARG A 23 16.56 10.80 -7.66
N ARG A 24 17.71 11.48 -7.69
CA ARG A 24 18.00 12.55 -6.75
C ARG A 24 16.86 13.57 -6.83
N ASP A 25 16.18 13.79 -5.74
CA ASP A 25 15.44 15.04 -5.63
C ASP A 25 16.47 16.19 -5.70
N LYS A 26 16.03 17.37 -6.08
CA LYS A 26 16.89 18.55 -6.21
C LYS A 26 17.66 18.91 -4.92
N ARG A 27 17.36 18.27 -3.80
CA ARG A 27 18.00 18.42 -2.49
C ARG A 27 19.05 17.36 -2.16
N GLY A 28 19.37 16.44 -3.07
CA GLY A 28 20.47 15.49 -2.90
C GLY A 28 20.24 14.37 -1.89
N TYR A 29 19.02 14.13 -1.48
CA TYR A 29 18.68 13.12 -0.49
C TYR A 29 18.88 11.70 -1.03
N GLU A 30 19.72 10.89 -0.39
CA GLU A 30 19.90 9.48 -0.75
C GLU A 30 18.77 8.62 -0.13
N TRP A 31 17.72 8.39 -0.91
CA TRP A 31 16.54 7.64 -0.49
C TRP A 31 16.80 6.22 0.03
N LYS A 32 17.90 5.60 -0.35
CA LYS A 32 18.27 4.24 0.08
C LYS A 32 18.63 4.15 1.57
N SER A 33 19.33 5.16 2.08
CA SER A 33 19.69 5.20 3.51
C SER A 33 18.45 5.46 4.36
N ALA A 34 17.59 6.37 3.90
CA ALA A 34 16.35 6.71 4.59
C ALA A 34 15.39 5.51 4.76
N TYR A 35 15.35 4.59 3.81
CA TYR A 35 14.54 3.36 3.90
C TYR A 35 15.00 2.46 5.05
N ARG A 36 16.27 2.06 5.01
CA ARG A 36 16.87 1.15 6.01
C ARG A 36 16.78 1.71 7.42
N GLU A 37 17.01 3.00 7.57
CA GLU A 37 16.92 3.66 8.88
C GLU A 37 15.50 3.67 9.42
N LYS A 38 14.49 3.87 8.56
CA LYS A 38 13.08 3.82 8.97
C LYS A 38 12.64 2.41 9.34
N GLU A 39 13.02 1.41 8.55
CA GLU A 39 12.73 0.01 8.84
C GLU A 39 13.34 -0.43 10.18
N ALA A 40 14.63 -0.14 10.38
CA ALA A 40 15.29 -0.47 11.64
C ALA A 40 14.58 0.17 12.85
N LEU A 41 14.14 1.43 12.69
CA LEU A 41 13.43 2.13 13.75
C LEU A 41 12.03 1.54 14.01
N MET A 42 11.32 1.12 12.97
CA MET A 42 10.02 0.45 13.12
C MET A 42 10.18 -0.89 13.85
N LEU A 43 11.17 -1.69 13.46
CA LEU A 43 11.49 -2.96 14.12
C LEU A 43 11.86 -2.76 15.61
N GLU A 44 12.73 -1.78 15.90
CA GLU A 44 13.11 -1.41 17.28
C GLU A 44 11.89 -1.07 18.15
N ARG A 45 10.87 -0.50 17.53
CA ARG A 45 9.63 -0.07 18.20
C ARG A 45 8.53 -1.12 18.21
N GLY A 46 8.86 -2.37 17.86
CA GLY A 46 7.93 -3.50 17.96
C GLY A 46 6.92 -3.59 16.82
N TYR A 47 7.23 -3.02 15.66
CA TYR A 47 6.48 -3.23 14.43
C TYR A 47 7.16 -4.36 13.63
N PRO A 48 6.65 -5.60 13.68
CA PRO A 48 7.23 -6.71 12.94
C PRO A 48 7.07 -6.48 11.43
N GLU A 49 7.99 -7.06 10.70
CA GLU A 49 7.91 -7.10 9.26
C GLU A 49 6.81 -8.05 8.80
N VAL A 50 6.07 -7.65 7.77
CA VAL A 50 4.96 -8.41 7.22
C VAL A 50 5.15 -8.59 5.71
N SER A 51 4.88 -9.80 5.21
CA SER A 51 4.91 -10.05 3.76
C SER A 51 3.82 -9.26 3.04
N PRO A 52 4.01 -8.92 1.74
CA PRO A 52 2.94 -8.29 0.96
C PRO A 52 1.66 -9.13 0.95
N HIS A 53 1.80 -10.44 0.84
CA HIS A 53 0.66 -11.34 0.79
C HIS A 53 -0.14 -11.31 2.09
N ASP A 54 0.54 -11.35 3.25
CA ASP A 54 -0.13 -11.31 4.56
C ASP A 54 -0.79 -9.95 4.78
N PHE A 55 -0.09 -8.85 4.43
CA PHE A 55 -0.66 -7.50 4.51
C PHE A 55 -1.94 -7.38 3.69
N TYR A 56 -1.93 -7.81 2.41
CA TYR A 56 -3.12 -7.70 1.57
C TYR A 56 -4.21 -8.69 1.95
N ARG A 57 -3.87 -9.86 2.49
CA ARG A 57 -4.85 -10.82 3.00
C ARG A 57 -5.54 -10.32 4.26
N GLU A 58 -4.83 -9.57 5.09
CA GLU A 58 -5.44 -8.94 6.26
C GLU A 58 -6.26 -7.68 5.88
N LEU A 59 -5.79 -6.90 4.91
CA LEU A 59 -6.54 -5.76 4.38
C LEU A 59 -7.82 -6.19 3.66
N PHE A 60 -7.77 -7.29 2.91
CA PHE A 60 -8.90 -7.89 2.19
C PHE A 60 -9.10 -9.32 2.70
N PRO A 61 -9.92 -9.51 3.75
CA PRO A 61 -10.15 -10.83 4.32
C PRO A 61 -10.66 -11.84 3.29
N ALA A 62 -10.37 -13.13 3.50
CA ALA A 62 -10.80 -14.18 2.61
C ALA A 62 -12.32 -14.15 2.41
N GLY A 63 -12.77 -14.20 1.17
CA GLY A 63 -14.17 -14.09 0.80
C GLY A 63 -14.71 -12.66 0.72
N SER A 64 -13.90 -11.62 0.95
CA SER A 64 -14.33 -10.22 0.79
C SER A 64 -14.26 -9.72 -0.65
N LEU A 65 -13.47 -10.36 -1.49
CA LEU A 65 -13.33 -10.02 -2.90
C LEU A 65 -14.07 -11.04 -3.79
N GLN A 66 -14.22 -10.69 -5.06
CA GLN A 66 -14.89 -11.52 -6.03
C GLN A 66 -14.21 -12.89 -6.18
N GLN A 67 -14.98 -13.95 -6.05
CA GLN A 67 -14.60 -15.34 -6.32
C GLN A 67 -15.20 -15.83 -7.63
N GLU A 68 -16.47 -15.48 -7.84
CA GLU A 68 -17.24 -15.84 -9.03
C GLU A 68 -17.81 -14.56 -9.70
N PRO A 69 -18.02 -14.56 -11.02
CA PRO A 69 -18.42 -13.35 -11.75
C PRO A 69 -19.68 -12.64 -11.26
N GLU A 70 -20.59 -13.37 -10.61
CA GLU A 70 -21.91 -12.88 -10.22
C GLU A 70 -22.15 -12.86 -8.70
N ASP A 71 -21.09 -12.99 -7.90
CA ASP A 71 -21.21 -13.01 -6.43
C ASP A 71 -21.48 -11.64 -5.79
N GLY A 72 -21.61 -10.60 -6.61
CA GLY A 72 -21.91 -9.25 -6.17
C GLY A 72 -20.75 -8.52 -5.49
N LYS A 73 -19.57 -9.12 -5.46
CA LYS A 73 -18.37 -8.56 -4.83
C LYS A 73 -17.48 -7.83 -5.82
N GLY A 74 -16.65 -6.94 -5.29
CA GLY A 74 -15.68 -6.21 -6.08
C GLY A 74 -14.31 -6.90 -6.13
N ASN A 75 -13.47 -6.39 -7.01
CA ASN A 75 -12.08 -6.80 -7.17
C ASN A 75 -11.13 -5.67 -6.76
N ILE A 76 -9.89 -6.00 -6.43
CA ILE A 76 -8.83 -4.99 -6.36
C ILE A 76 -8.41 -4.65 -7.78
N ILE A 77 -8.33 -3.35 -8.08
CA ILE A 77 -7.78 -2.86 -9.35
C ILE A 77 -6.41 -2.23 -9.06
N ALA A 78 -5.38 -3.02 -9.26
CA ALA A 78 -4.02 -2.55 -9.09
C ALA A 78 -3.51 -1.83 -10.34
N THR A 79 -2.81 -0.72 -10.15
CA THR A 79 -2.18 0.02 -11.25
C THR A 79 -0.68 -0.11 -11.17
N GLN A 80 -0.06 -0.65 -12.20
CA GLN A 80 1.38 -0.79 -12.32
C GLN A 80 1.95 0.35 -13.17
N ILE A 81 2.89 1.11 -12.59
CA ILE A 81 3.54 2.25 -13.24
C ILE A 81 4.91 1.80 -13.76
N ARG A 82 5.18 2.04 -15.04
CA ARG A 82 6.50 1.77 -15.62
C ARG A 82 7.55 2.75 -15.12
N PRO A 83 8.77 2.28 -14.85
CA PRO A 83 9.84 3.12 -14.24
C PRO A 83 10.29 4.30 -15.08
N SER A 84 10.15 4.21 -16.41
CA SER A 84 10.61 5.24 -17.35
C SER A 84 9.78 6.52 -17.33
N GLY A 85 8.64 6.54 -16.65
CA GLY A 85 7.69 7.65 -16.67
C GLY A 85 7.06 7.90 -18.06
N LYS A 86 7.60 7.27 -19.10
CA LYS A 86 7.10 7.27 -20.48
C LYS A 86 6.56 5.88 -20.76
N GLY A 87 5.29 5.64 -20.59
CA GLY A 87 4.73 4.36 -20.91
C GLY A 87 3.35 4.15 -20.31
N ARG A 88 2.61 3.25 -20.94
CA ARG A 88 1.26 2.91 -20.53
C ARG A 88 1.28 2.30 -19.13
N THR A 89 0.49 2.84 -18.23
CA THR A 89 0.11 2.17 -16.99
C THR A 89 -0.61 0.87 -17.36
N ARG A 90 -0.37 -0.18 -16.59
CA ARG A 90 -1.11 -1.43 -16.73
C ARG A 90 -1.99 -1.62 -15.51
N GLN A 91 -3.24 -1.91 -15.74
CA GLN A 91 -4.16 -2.32 -14.69
C GLN A 91 -4.18 -3.83 -14.57
N TRP A 92 -4.30 -4.30 -13.34
CA TRP A 92 -4.42 -5.69 -12.99
C TRP A 92 -5.65 -5.86 -12.11
N VAL A 93 -6.49 -6.80 -12.49
CA VAL A 93 -7.61 -7.23 -11.64
C VAL A 93 -7.09 -8.33 -10.72
N ILE A 94 -7.28 -8.15 -9.42
CA ILE A 94 -6.90 -9.11 -8.40
C ILE A 94 -8.18 -9.53 -7.67
N ASP A 95 -8.52 -10.78 -7.82
CA ASP A 95 -9.66 -11.44 -7.18
C ASP A 95 -9.30 -11.92 -5.77
N ASP A 96 -10.22 -12.61 -5.11
CA ASP A 96 -10.04 -13.12 -3.76
C ASP A 96 -8.89 -14.13 -3.62
N SER A 97 -8.45 -14.78 -4.69
CA SER A 97 -7.31 -15.70 -4.65
C SER A 97 -5.96 -15.00 -4.42
N LEU A 98 -5.87 -13.69 -4.65
CA LEU A 98 -4.65 -12.86 -4.61
C LEU A 98 -3.50 -13.34 -5.51
N LYS A 99 -3.71 -14.32 -6.40
CA LYS A 99 -2.65 -14.90 -7.27
C LYS A 99 -1.95 -13.88 -8.16
N MET A 100 -2.65 -12.80 -8.52
CA MET A 100 -2.06 -11.76 -9.37
C MET A 100 -1.22 -10.76 -8.58
N LEU A 101 -1.25 -10.81 -7.24
CA LEU A 101 -0.53 -9.88 -6.38
C LEU A 101 0.98 -9.90 -6.62
N ASP A 102 1.57 -11.09 -6.74
CA ASP A 102 3.02 -11.24 -6.96
C ASP A 102 3.49 -10.56 -8.24
N LYS A 103 2.65 -10.57 -9.29
CA LYS A 103 2.96 -9.88 -10.55
C LYS A 103 2.92 -8.37 -10.44
N VAL A 104 2.17 -7.85 -9.47
CA VAL A 104 2.01 -6.41 -9.24
C VAL A 104 3.06 -5.89 -8.29
N VAL A 105 3.33 -6.63 -7.20
CA VAL A 105 4.22 -6.22 -6.11
C VAL A 105 5.70 -6.45 -6.44
N GLY A 106 6.02 -7.30 -7.44
CA GLY A 106 7.39 -7.65 -7.82
C GLY A 106 8.24 -6.45 -8.29
N ASP A 107 8.80 -6.51 -9.48
CA ASP A 107 9.83 -5.57 -9.99
C ASP A 107 9.36 -4.13 -10.27
N ARG A 108 8.10 -3.78 -10.08
CA ARG A 108 7.52 -2.52 -10.54
C ARG A 108 6.69 -1.84 -9.46
N PHE A 109 6.52 -0.52 -9.60
CA PHE A 109 5.60 0.22 -8.74
C PHE A 109 4.16 -0.21 -8.98
N GLY A 110 3.58 -0.90 -8.00
CA GLY A 110 2.17 -1.17 -7.94
C GLY A 110 1.46 -0.15 -7.04
N LEU A 111 0.34 0.38 -7.51
CA LEU A 111 -0.58 1.16 -6.71
C LEU A 111 -1.80 0.29 -6.46
N ILE A 112 -2.04 -0.07 -5.21
CA ILE A 112 -3.18 -0.87 -4.78
C ILE A 112 -3.96 -0.03 -3.77
N PRO A 113 -5.15 0.48 -4.14
CA PRO A 113 -5.99 1.22 -3.20
C PRO A 113 -6.64 0.27 -2.20
N PRO A 114 -6.98 0.73 -0.99
CA PRO A 114 -7.71 -0.06 0.01
C PRO A 114 -9.22 -0.11 -0.29
N ILE A 115 -9.57 -0.23 -1.55
CA ILE A 115 -10.94 -0.18 -2.09
C ILE A 115 -11.11 -1.32 -3.07
N SER A 116 -12.23 -2.04 -3.00
CA SER A 116 -12.68 -2.92 -4.06
C SER A 116 -13.50 -2.17 -5.11
N PHE A 117 -13.54 -2.70 -6.32
CA PHE A 117 -14.22 -2.09 -7.46
C PHE A 117 -15.02 -3.13 -8.21
N TYR A 118 -16.20 -2.75 -8.70
CA TYR A 118 -16.91 -3.53 -9.68
C TYR A 118 -16.20 -3.50 -11.04
N GLY A 119 -16.19 -4.63 -11.73
CA GLY A 119 -15.61 -4.72 -13.06
C GLY A 119 -14.09 -4.63 -13.09
N LYS A 120 -13.55 -3.95 -14.12
CA LYS A 120 -12.11 -3.98 -14.44
C LYS A 120 -11.41 -2.62 -14.40
N SER A 121 -12.06 -1.59 -13.87
CA SER A 121 -11.48 -0.24 -13.80
C SER A 121 -11.71 0.42 -12.45
N HIS A 122 -10.72 1.18 -11.98
CA HIS A 122 -10.77 1.91 -10.72
C HIS A 122 -11.35 3.32 -10.90
N THR A 123 -12.55 3.40 -11.44
CA THR A 123 -13.27 4.68 -11.52
C THR A 123 -14.12 4.89 -10.27
N LYS A 124 -14.50 6.14 -10.01
CA LYS A 124 -15.34 6.49 -8.86
C LYS A 124 -16.68 5.74 -8.90
N GLU A 125 -17.22 5.59 -10.10
CA GLU A 125 -18.51 4.93 -10.32
C GLU A 125 -18.47 3.41 -10.04
N ASN A 126 -17.28 2.82 -10.12
CA ASN A 126 -17.06 1.41 -9.87
C ASN A 126 -16.59 1.12 -8.43
N ALA A 127 -16.31 2.14 -7.63
CA ALA A 127 -15.91 1.95 -6.24
C ALA A 127 -17.01 1.20 -5.48
N HIS A 128 -16.63 0.11 -4.80
CA HIS A 128 -17.56 -0.78 -4.12
C HIS A 128 -17.45 -0.66 -2.60
N GLU A 129 -16.34 -1.08 -2.03
CA GLU A 129 -16.12 -1.09 -0.58
C GLU A 129 -14.77 -0.50 -0.22
N LEU A 130 -14.74 0.24 0.89
CA LEU A 130 -13.53 0.77 1.51
C LEU A 130 -13.13 -0.13 2.68
N PHE A 131 -11.91 -0.63 2.70
CA PHE A 131 -11.38 -1.53 3.72
C PHE A 131 -10.46 -0.85 4.73
N ALA A 132 -9.85 0.27 4.38
CA ALA A 132 -9.00 1.02 5.28
C ALA A 132 -8.99 2.52 4.95
N VAL A 133 -8.79 3.33 5.97
CA VAL A 133 -8.38 4.72 5.81
C VAL A 133 -6.86 4.77 5.75
N VAL A 134 -6.32 5.50 4.78
CA VAL A 134 -4.88 5.66 4.61
C VAL A 134 -4.50 7.12 4.70
N VAL A 135 -3.56 7.42 5.61
CA VAL A 135 -2.97 8.74 5.74
C VAL A 135 -1.56 8.70 5.15
N ASP A 136 -1.34 9.45 4.09
CA ASP A 136 -0.02 9.61 3.47
C ASP A 136 0.70 10.80 4.10
N VAL A 137 1.83 10.52 4.76
CA VAL A 137 2.65 11.54 5.41
C VAL A 137 3.97 11.66 4.64
N ASP A 138 4.09 12.72 3.86
CA ASP A 138 5.27 13.00 3.07
C ASP A 138 6.44 13.54 3.90
N TYR A 139 7.66 13.39 3.37
CA TYR A 139 8.91 13.93 3.92
C TYR A 139 9.24 13.48 5.35
N VAL A 140 8.86 12.27 5.69
CA VAL A 140 9.16 11.67 7.01
C VAL A 140 10.57 11.10 6.99
N GLY A 141 11.51 11.82 7.60
CA GLY A 141 12.86 11.33 7.91
C GLY A 141 12.88 10.55 9.24
N LYS A 142 14.08 10.09 9.63
CA LYS A 142 14.27 9.30 10.86
C LYS A 142 13.74 9.99 12.11
N GLN A 143 14.02 11.29 12.29
CA GLN A 143 13.61 12.02 13.49
C GLN A 143 12.10 12.22 13.56
N GLN A 144 11.47 12.54 12.42
CA GLN A 144 10.02 12.69 12.32
C GLN A 144 9.32 11.36 12.61
N LEU A 145 9.83 10.25 12.05
CA LEU A 145 9.30 8.91 12.33
C LEU A 145 9.43 8.56 13.80
N LYS A 146 10.59 8.83 14.43
CA LYS A 146 10.80 8.61 15.87
C LYS A 146 9.77 9.36 16.73
N ASN A 147 9.49 10.61 16.38
CA ASN A 147 8.49 11.42 17.06
C ASN A 147 7.08 10.86 16.86
N LEU A 148 6.73 10.46 15.64
CA LEU A 148 5.44 9.86 15.30
C LEU A 148 5.20 8.55 16.09
N LEU A 149 6.19 7.64 16.08
CA LEU A 149 6.12 6.39 16.83
C LEU A 149 6.01 6.62 18.34
N LYS A 150 6.66 7.66 18.89
CA LYS A 150 6.50 8.06 20.30
C LYS A 150 5.07 8.52 20.59
N GLN A 151 4.45 9.29 19.70
CA GLN A 151 3.06 9.76 19.86
C GLN A 151 2.06 8.61 19.87
N PHE A 152 2.28 7.59 19.01
CA PHE A 152 1.49 6.36 19.03
C PHE A 152 1.65 5.59 20.35
N GLY A 153 2.90 5.46 20.84
CA GLY A 153 3.19 4.76 22.08
C GLY A 153 2.60 5.42 23.33
N ASN A 154 2.50 6.75 23.33
CA ASN A 154 1.95 7.54 24.43
C ASN A 154 0.43 7.75 24.32
N GLY A 155 -0.25 7.20 23.31
CA GLY A 155 -1.68 7.39 23.09
C GLY A 155 -2.09 8.82 22.67
N VAL A 156 -1.13 9.68 22.30
CA VAL A 156 -1.42 11.04 21.82
C VAL A 156 -2.08 11.02 20.45
N GLN A 157 -1.70 10.03 19.64
CA GLN A 157 -2.33 9.79 18.33
C GLN A 157 -2.80 8.35 18.24
N LEU A 158 -3.85 8.13 17.45
CA LEU A 158 -4.36 6.80 17.16
C LEU A 158 -3.27 5.98 16.46
N ARG A 159 -2.98 4.80 17.00
CA ARG A 159 -2.01 3.88 16.44
C ARG A 159 -2.58 3.24 15.18
N PRO A 160 -1.89 3.32 14.02
CA PRO A 160 -2.34 2.65 12.81
C PRO A 160 -2.22 1.13 12.94
N THR A 161 -3.02 0.39 12.17
CA THR A 161 -2.90 -1.07 12.05
C THR A 161 -1.58 -1.44 11.39
N TYR A 162 -1.20 -0.71 10.34
CA TYR A 162 0.05 -0.89 9.62
C TYR A 162 0.76 0.42 9.32
N LEU A 163 2.09 0.35 9.32
CA LEU A 163 3.00 1.39 8.84
C LEU A 163 3.69 0.90 7.58
N VAL A 164 3.62 1.68 6.52
CA VAL A 164 4.28 1.36 5.25
C VAL A 164 5.26 2.46 4.90
N SER A 165 6.54 2.10 4.76
CA SER A 165 7.54 3.06 4.30
C SER A 165 7.38 3.33 2.81
N SER A 166 7.08 4.57 2.43
CA SER A 166 6.87 4.99 1.04
C SER A 166 8.11 5.59 0.38
N GLY A 167 9.29 5.45 0.99
CA GLY A 167 10.53 6.11 0.57
C GLY A 167 10.64 7.52 1.10
N LYS A 168 9.91 8.49 0.59
CA LYS A 168 9.90 9.87 1.07
C LYS A 168 9.13 10.06 2.36
N GLY A 169 8.15 9.20 2.61
CA GLY A 169 7.25 9.32 3.72
C GLY A 169 6.90 7.99 4.35
N VAL A 170 5.76 7.97 5.01
CA VAL A 170 5.12 6.77 5.56
C VAL A 170 3.63 6.84 5.28
N HIS A 171 3.04 5.70 4.98
CA HIS A 171 1.58 5.58 4.95
C HIS A 171 1.12 4.92 6.24
N LEU A 172 0.11 5.49 6.86
CA LEU A 172 -0.54 4.99 8.05
C LEU A 172 -1.84 4.33 7.63
N TYR A 173 -1.93 3.02 7.77
CA TYR A 173 -3.14 2.26 7.44
C TYR A 173 -3.96 2.01 8.70
N TYR A 174 -5.21 2.43 8.67
CA TYR A 174 -6.21 2.16 9.69
C TYR A 174 -7.24 1.23 9.09
N PHE A 175 -7.13 -0.06 9.40
CA PHE A 175 -8.08 -1.06 8.88
C PHE A 175 -9.43 -0.86 9.56
N LEU A 176 -10.49 -0.99 8.78
CA LEU A 176 -11.86 -0.94 9.28
C LEU A 176 -12.26 -2.33 9.78
N GLN A 177 -13.02 -2.40 10.86
CA GLN A 177 -13.57 -3.66 11.36
C GLN A 177 -14.49 -4.31 10.33
N GLU A 178 -15.30 -3.49 9.69
CA GLU A 178 -16.18 -3.87 8.59
C GLU A 178 -15.95 -2.91 7.42
N PRO A 179 -15.91 -3.40 6.18
CA PRO A 179 -15.79 -2.54 5.02
C PRO A 179 -16.97 -1.57 4.93
N VAL A 180 -16.68 -0.35 4.51
CA VAL A 180 -17.72 0.65 4.27
C VAL A 180 -18.16 0.61 2.82
N GLN A 181 -19.45 0.37 2.61
CA GLN A 181 -20.06 0.41 1.28
C GLN A 181 -19.95 1.82 0.70
N LEU A 182 -19.41 1.92 -0.51
CA LEU A 182 -19.31 3.16 -1.26
C LEU A 182 -20.51 3.22 -2.21
N TYR A 183 -21.58 3.87 -1.75
CA TYR A 183 -22.81 3.97 -2.54
C TYR A 183 -22.56 4.70 -3.85
N ARG A 184 -23.02 4.11 -4.93
CA ARG A 184 -23.33 4.85 -6.14
C ARG A 184 -24.48 5.79 -5.79
N ASN A 185 -24.30 7.09 -5.91
CA ASN A 185 -25.41 7.99 -6.13
C ASN A 185 -26.00 7.63 -7.51
N ARG A 186 -26.86 6.66 -7.55
CA ARG A 186 -27.82 6.55 -8.63
C ARG A 186 -28.86 7.59 -8.30
N GLU A 187 -28.78 8.73 -8.96
CA GLU A 187 -29.94 9.56 -9.15
C GLU A 187 -30.91 8.66 -9.90
N GLU A 188 -31.99 8.23 -9.23
CA GLU A 188 -33.16 7.65 -9.86
C GLU A 188 -33.93 8.76 -10.57
#